data_8385e79e0811399e4c1aeb533f93c4b8
#
_entry.id   8385e79e0811399e4c1aeb533f93c4b8
#
_cell.length_a   1.000
_cell.length_b   1.000
_cell.length_c   1.000
_cell.angle_alpha   90.00
_cell.angle_beta   90.00
_cell.angle_gamma   90.00
#
_symmetry.space_group_name_H-M   'P 1'
#
loop_
_entity.id
_entity.type
_entity.pdbx_description
1 polymer ?
#
loop_
_entity_poly.entity_id
_entity_poly.type
_entity_poly.pdbx_seq_one_letter_code
_entity_poly.pdbx_strand_id
1 'polypeptide(L)'
;MKAEILKSVQSLCREYRIESLYVFGSRAKEVFQYVHGTGRMDDRYGSDVDMGVLTATGDRLSERGRVRLTIDLENLFGVRRVDLVILPEASPFLALEVIQGELLFTAAPDETAEYELYVLRRAGDLAYFERQRRHQILTGRFHDTFNASRKDHR
;
A
#
# COMPACT_ATOMS: atom_id res chain seq x y z
N MET A 1 2.07 27.67 -9.23
CA MET A 1 2.65 26.35 -9.56
C MET A 1 2.52 25.33 -8.42
N LYS A 2 2.90 25.71 -7.22
CA LYS A 2 2.83 24.78 -6.05
C LYS A 2 1.42 24.27 -5.74
N ALA A 3 0.41 25.11 -5.94
CA ALA A 3 -0.98 24.73 -5.70
C ALA A 3 -1.61 23.88 -6.83
N GLU A 4 -0.99 23.85 -8.00
CA GLU A 4 -1.55 23.15 -9.17
C GLU A 4 -1.41 21.63 -9.09
N ILE A 5 -0.26 21.14 -8.66
CA ILE A 5 -0.02 19.69 -8.54
C ILE A 5 -0.94 19.11 -7.47
N LEU A 6 -1.02 19.74 -6.31
CA LEU A 6 -1.92 19.29 -5.23
C LEU A 6 -3.38 19.28 -5.69
N LYS A 7 -3.82 20.32 -6.39
CA LYS A 7 -5.17 20.39 -6.95
C LYS A 7 -5.40 19.30 -8.00
N SER A 8 -4.41 19.02 -8.83
CA SER A 8 -4.49 17.96 -9.83
C SER A 8 -4.61 16.59 -9.17
N VAL A 9 -3.85 16.33 -8.11
CA VAL A 9 -3.96 15.11 -7.31
C VAL A 9 -5.37 14.99 -6.73
N GLN A 10 -5.87 16.05 -6.13
CA GLN A 10 -7.22 16.07 -5.54
C GLN A 10 -8.30 15.83 -6.57
N SER A 11 -8.22 16.48 -7.74
CA SER A 11 -9.18 16.30 -8.82
C SER A 11 -9.18 14.88 -9.36
N LEU A 12 -7.99 14.31 -9.55
CA LEU A 12 -7.83 12.94 -10.03
C LEU A 12 -8.44 11.95 -9.04
N CYS A 13 -8.16 12.11 -7.75
CA CYS A 13 -8.70 11.25 -6.72
C CYS A 13 -10.24 11.31 -6.65
N ARG A 14 -10.81 12.50 -6.81
CA ARG A 14 -12.27 12.66 -6.85
C ARG A 14 -12.90 12.01 -8.07
N GLU A 15 -12.26 12.14 -9.24
CA GLU A 15 -12.74 11.52 -10.48
C GLU A 15 -12.83 10.01 -10.35
N TYR A 16 -11.85 9.37 -9.73
CA TYR A 16 -11.81 7.93 -9.55
C TYR A 16 -12.44 7.44 -8.25
N ARG A 17 -13.04 8.33 -7.46
CA ARG A 17 -13.64 8.04 -6.16
C ARG A 17 -12.65 7.36 -5.21
N ILE A 18 -11.45 7.87 -5.19
CA ILE A 18 -10.39 7.45 -4.28
C ILE A 18 -10.60 8.12 -2.93
N GLU A 19 -10.65 7.34 -1.87
CA GLU A 19 -10.70 7.84 -0.50
C GLU A 19 -9.34 8.31 -0.01
N SER A 20 -8.30 7.52 -0.26
CA SER A 20 -6.94 7.87 0.08
C SER A 20 -5.93 7.41 -0.96
N LEU A 21 -4.91 8.23 -1.18
CA LEU A 21 -3.80 7.97 -2.09
C LEU A 21 -2.49 8.07 -1.32
N TYR A 22 -1.69 7.02 -1.41
CA TYR A 22 -0.37 6.93 -0.79
C TYR A 22 0.71 6.80 -1.86
N VAL A 23 1.90 7.29 -1.55
CA VAL A 23 3.13 6.94 -2.24
C VAL A 23 4.07 6.26 -1.24
N PHE A 24 4.70 5.17 -1.64
CA PHE A 24 5.58 4.41 -0.77
C PHE A 24 6.83 3.97 -1.55
N GLY A 25 7.73 3.25 -0.89
CA GLY A 25 8.95 2.78 -1.51
C GLY A 25 10.02 3.85 -1.64
N SER A 26 10.98 3.62 -2.52
CA SER A 26 12.20 4.42 -2.62
C SER A 26 11.99 5.87 -3.06
N ARG A 27 10.92 6.14 -3.81
CA ARG A 27 10.62 7.48 -4.34
C ARG A 27 9.55 8.23 -3.55
N ALA A 28 9.15 7.73 -2.39
CA ALA A 28 8.04 8.33 -1.61
C ALA A 28 8.32 9.78 -1.22
N LYS A 29 9.50 10.08 -0.70
CA LYS A 29 9.87 11.44 -0.29
C LYS A 29 9.93 12.40 -1.47
N GLU A 30 10.48 11.96 -2.58
CA GLU A 30 10.58 12.76 -3.82
C GLU A 30 9.19 13.20 -4.30
N VAL A 31 8.26 12.26 -4.39
CA VAL A 31 6.89 12.53 -4.83
C VAL A 31 6.16 13.42 -3.82
N PHE A 32 6.29 13.14 -2.53
CA PHE A 32 5.68 13.94 -1.48
C PHE A 32 6.15 15.39 -1.54
N GLN A 33 7.45 15.63 -1.66
CA GLN A 33 8.02 16.96 -1.79
C GLN A 33 7.54 17.67 -3.05
N TYR A 34 7.47 16.95 -4.16
CA TYR A 34 6.97 17.49 -5.41
C TYR A 34 5.51 17.95 -5.30
N VAL A 35 4.64 17.14 -4.70
CA VAL A 35 3.23 17.48 -4.49
C VAL A 35 3.09 18.71 -3.60
N HIS A 36 3.91 18.83 -2.58
CA HIS A 36 3.91 19.97 -1.66
C HIS A 36 4.75 21.17 -2.14
N GLY A 37 5.29 21.08 -3.35
CA GLY A 37 5.96 22.20 -4.02
C GLY A 37 7.37 22.49 -3.51
N THR A 38 8.00 21.55 -2.82
CA THR A 38 9.35 21.73 -2.28
C THR A 38 10.42 20.91 -3.02
N GLY A 39 10.05 20.22 -4.10
CA GLY A 39 10.96 19.36 -4.85
C GLY A 39 10.62 19.27 -6.31
N ARG A 40 11.42 18.50 -7.04
CA ARG A 40 11.23 18.19 -8.46
C ARG A 40 11.24 16.70 -8.67
N MET A 41 10.48 16.24 -9.67
CA MET A 41 10.56 14.87 -10.14
C MET A 41 11.75 14.72 -11.08
N ASP A 42 12.60 13.75 -10.83
CA ASP A 42 13.70 13.38 -11.70
C ASP A 42 13.52 11.94 -12.17
N ASP A 43 13.27 11.78 -13.47
CA ASP A 43 13.03 10.47 -14.06
C ASP A 43 14.24 9.90 -14.81
N ARG A 44 15.38 10.61 -14.81
CA ARG A 44 16.59 10.17 -15.55
C ARG A 44 17.20 8.89 -14.99
N TYR A 45 17.07 8.67 -13.68
CA TYR A 45 17.63 7.52 -12.97
C TYR A 45 16.56 6.80 -12.15
N GLY A 46 15.29 7.03 -12.47
CA GLY A 46 14.19 6.65 -11.62
C GLY A 46 13.81 5.17 -11.70
N SER A 47 13.75 4.53 -10.56
CA SER A 47 12.95 3.34 -10.36
C SER A 47 11.45 3.70 -10.50
N ASP A 48 10.61 2.69 -10.56
CA ASP A 48 9.15 2.88 -10.59
C ASP A 48 8.68 3.64 -9.36
N VAL A 49 7.61 4.42 -9.53
CA VAL A 49 6.92 5.05 -8.40
C VAL A 49 5.85 4.08 -7.89
N ASP A 50 5.94 3.73 -6.62
CA ASP A 50 5.00 2.82 -5.98
C ASP A 50 3.90 3.63 -5.30
N MET A 51 2.66 3.38 -5.67
CA MET A 51 1.49 4.08 -5.12
C MET A 51 0.44 3.10 -4.65
N GLY A 52 -0.28 3.48 -3.60
CA GLY A 52 -1.38 2.70 -3.06
C GLY A 52 -2.66 3.52 -3.01
N VAL A 53 -3.77 2.90 -3.35
CA VAL A 53 -5.09 3.54 -3.31
C VAL A 53 -6.05 2.74 -2.46
N LEU A 54 -6.86 3.48 -1.71
CA LEU A 54 -8.06 2.99 -1.04
C LEU A 54 -9.24 3.67 -1.71
N THR A 55 -10.15 2.89 -2.28
CA THR A 55 -11.39 3.42 -2.85
C THR A 55 -12.42 3.65 -1.76
N ALA A 56 -13.38 4.55 -2.03
CA ALA A 56 -14.49 4.78 -1.11
C ALA A 56 -15.27 3.49 -0.86
N THR A 57 -15.86 3.36 0.33
CA THR A 57 -16.60 2.16 0.74
C THR A 57 -17.68 1.81 -0.29
N GLY A 58 -17.64 0.58 -0.78
CA GLY A 58 -18.58 0.07 -1.79
C GLY A 58 -18.17 0.32 -3.23
N ASP A 59 -17.16 1.14 -3.46
CA ASP A 59 -16.64 1.40 -4.81
C ASP A 59 -15.48 0.46 -5.14
N ARG A 60 -15.42 0.03 -6.41
CA ARG A 60 -14.32 -0.78 -6.92
C ARG A 60 -13.84 -0.20 -8.24
N LEU A 61 -12.53 -0.15 -8.39
CA LEU A 61 -11.94 0.15 -9.69
C LEU A 61 -12.05 -1.08 -10.61
N SER A 62 -12.61 -0.88 -11.80
CA SER A 62 -12.56 -1.89 -12.84
C SER A 62 -11.13 -2.07 -13.33
N GLU A 63 -10.85 -3.14 -14.06
CA GLU A 63 -9.53 -3.34 -14.66
C GLU A 63 -9.15 -2.18 -15.57
N ARG A 64 -10.09 -1.71 -16.39
CA ARG A 64 -9.89 -0.52 -17.23
C ARG A 64 -9.63 0.73 -16.40
N GLY A 65 -10.36 0.88 -15.29
CA GLY A 65 -10.19 2.00 -14.36
C GLY A 65 -8.79 2.02 -13.75
N ARG A 66 -8.26 0.87 -13.39
CA ARG A 66 -6.89 0.74 -12.85
C ARG A 66 -5.84 1.15 -13.88
N VAL A 67 -5.98 0.71 -15.11
CA VAL A 67 -5.06 1.06 -16.20
C VAL A 67 -5.11 2.56 -16.47
N ARG A 68 -6.32 3.13 -16.57
CA ARG A 68 -6.49 4.56 -16.80
C ARG A 68 -5.94 5.40 -15.66
N LEU A 69 -6.20 5.01 -14.43
CA LEU A 69 -5.66 5.69 -13.25
C LEU A 69 -4.13 5.65 -13.25
N THR A 70 -3.55 4.49 -13.54
CA THR A 70 -2.10 4.34 -13.63
C THR A 70 -1.50 5.29 -14.67
N ILE A 71 -2.08 5.33 -15.86
CA ILE A 71 -1.65 6.24 -16.93
C ILE A 71 -1.79 7.71 -16.50
N ASP A 72 -2.90 8.06 -15.88
CA ASP A 72 -3.15 9.42 -15.43
C ASP A 72 -2.16 9.84 -14.34
N LEU A 73 -1.80 8.93 -13.42
CA LEU A 73 -0.78 9.19 -12.42
C LEU A 73 0.62 9.33 -13.04
N GLU A 74 0.96 8.49 -14.00
CA GLU A 74 2.22 8.58 -14.74
C GLU A 74 2.35 9.95 -15.44
N ASN A 75 1.27 10.38 -16.09
CA ASN A 75 1.24 11.68 -16.76
C ASN A 75 1.29 12.84 -15.78
N LEU A 76 0.59 12.75 -14.66
CA LEU A 76 0.56 13.80 -13.66
C LEU A 76 1.93 14.03 -13.03
N PHE A 77 2.64 12.95 -12.72
CA PHE A 77 3.97 13.04 -12.11
C PHE A 77 5.11 13.09 -13.11
N GLY A 78 4.83 12.88 -14.40
CA GLY A 78 5.86 12.88 -15.44
C GLY A 78 6.85 11.73 -15.31
N VAL A 79 6.39 10.59 -14.84
CA VAL A 79 7.22 9.39 -14.65
C VAL A 79 6.85 8.32 -15.67
N ARG A 80 7.80 7.43 -15.96
CA ARG A 80 7.60 6.37 -16.95
C ARG A 80 6.64 5.29 -16.46
N ARG A 81 6.71 4.96 -15.17
CA ARG A 81 5.95 3.85 -14.63
C ARG A 81 5.52 4.09 -13.19
N VAL A 82 4.25 3.84 -12.94
CA VAL A 82 3.66 3.78 -11.62
C VAL A 82 3.21 2.35 -11.37
N ASP A 83 3.65 1.77 -10.26
CA ASP A 83 3.13 0.51 -9.74
C ASP A 83 2.00 0.82 -8.76
N LEU A 84 0.79 0.45 -9.14
CA LEU A 84 -0.42 0.75 -8.37
C LEU A 84 -0.86 -0.45 -7.54
N VAL A 85 -0.92 -0.27 -6.23
CA VAL A 85 -1.46 -1.25 -5.29
C VAL A 85 -2.88 -0.85 -4.90
N ILE A 86 -3.81 -1.77 -5.05
CA ILE A 86 -5.18 -1.59 -4.55
C ILE A 86 -5.21 -2.16 -3.13
N LEU A 87 -5.33 -1.28 -2.14
CA LEU A 87 -5.14 -1.64 -0.74
C LEU A 87 -6.00 -2.80 -0.25
N PRO A 88 -7.32 -2.89 -0.57
CA PRO A 88 -8.12 -4.03 -0.14
C PRO A 88 -7.68 -5.39 -0.70
N GLU A 89 -6.94 -5.39 -1.80
CA GLU A 89 -6.44 -6.61 -2.44
C GLU A 89 -5.01 -6.98 -2.01
N ALA A 90 -4.34 -6.08 -1.30
CA ALA A 90 -2.95 -6.28 -0.87
C ALA A 90 -2.85 -7.25 0.31
N SER A 91 -1.72 -7.95 0.39
CA SER A 91 -1.37 -8.70 1.60
C SER A 91 -1.22 -7.75 2.79
N PRO A 92 -1.41 -8.22 4.03
CA PRO A 92 -1.25 -7.34 5.20
C PRO A 92 0.11 -6.66 5.31
N PHE A 93 1.18 -7.34 4.92
CA PHE A 93 2.53 -6.76 4.96
C PHE A 93 2.74 -5.71 3.87
N LEU A 94 2.20 -5.93 2.67
CA LEU A 94 2.25 -4.94 1.60
C LEU A 94 1.39 -3.72 1.96
N ALA A 95 0.20 -3.93 2.49
CA ALA A 95 -0.65 -2.84 2.96
C ALA A 95 0.05 -2.01 4.06
N LEU A 96 0.80 -2.68 4.95
CA LEU A 96 1.60 -2.01 5.96
C LEU A 96 2.69 -1.12 5.33
N GLU A 97 3.40 -1.62 4.33
CA GLU A 97 4.40 -0.82 3.61
C GLU A 97 3.77 0.43 2.99
N VAL A 98 2.60 0.29 2.41
CA VAL A 98 1.87 1.41 1.79
C VAL A 98 1.54 2.48 2.81
N ILE A 99 0.90 2.11 3.93
CA ILE A 99 0.47 3.09 4.93
C ILE A 99 1.63 3.71 5.71
N GLN A 100 2.80 3.06 5.72
CA GLN A 100 4.02 3.62 6.29
C GLN A 100 4.72 4.59 5.35
N GLY A 101 4.29 4.69 4.10
CA GLY A 101 4.75 5.70 3.16
C GLY A 101 4.17 7.08 3.46
N GLU A 102 3.94 7.85 2.42
CA GLU A 102 3.41 9.21 2.53
C GLU A 102 1.98 9.27 2.01
N LEU A 103 1.08 9.84 2.81
CA LEU A 103 -0.30 10.09 2.42
C LEU A 103 -0.35 11.36 1.56
N LEU A 104 -0.74 11.22 0.30
CA LEU A 104 -0.84 12.35 -0.63
C LEU A 104 -2.24 12.98 -0.65
N PHE A 105 -3.27 12.20 -0.38
CA PHE A 105 -4.65 12.66 -0.42
C PHE A 105 -5.52 11.79 0.48
N THR A 106 -6.46 12.44 1.16
CA THR A 106 -7.57 11.75 1.81
C THR A 106 -8.84 12.59 1.68
N ALA A 107 -9.94 11.94 1.27
CA ALA A 107 -11.27 12.54 1.23
C ALA A 107 -12.00 12.37 2.57
N ALA A 108 -11.54 11.45 3.41
CA ALA A 108 -12.19 11.06 4.66
C ALA A 108 -11.13 10.70 5.71
N PRO A 109 -10.55 11.71 6.41
CA PRO A 109 -9.44 11.49 7.34
C PRO A 109 -9.71 10.45 8.43
N ASP A 110 -10.93 10.44 8.98
CA ASP A 110 -11.29 9.52 10.06
C ASP A 110 -11.36 8.08 9.57
N GLU A 111 -11.97 7.85 8.41
CA GLU A 111 -12.06 6.52 7.76
C GLU A 111 -10.67 6.02 7.34
N THR A 112 -9.84 6.92 6.84
CA THR A 112 -8.44 6.60 6.51
C THR A 112 -7.67 6.15 7.75
N ALA A 113 -7.82 6.86 8.87
CA ALA A 113 -7.20 6.51 10.15
C ALA A 113 -7.70 5.15 10.65
N GLU A 114 -8.98 4.86 10.57
CA GLU A 114 -9.55 3.56 10.93
C GLU A 114 -8.98 2.44 10.07
N TYR A 115 -8.85 2.67 8.77
CA TYR A 115 -8.25 1.70 7.85
C TYR A 115 -6.78 1.43 8.21
N GLU A 116 -6.01 2.46 8.51
CA GLU A 116 -4.61 2.31 8.94
C GLU A 116 -4.49 1.47 10.22
N LEU A 117 -5.37 1.71 11.19
CA LEU A 117 -5.43 0.88 12.40
C LEU A 117 -5.76 -0.57 12.11
N TYR A 118 -6.69 -0.80 11.18
CA TYR A 118 -7.04 -2.15 10.73
C TYR A 118 -5.83 -2.87 10.11
N VAL A 119 -5.08 -2.19 9.24
CA VAL A 119 -3.86 -2.74 8.62
C VAL A 119 -2.81 -3.07 9.67
N LEU A 120 -2.59 -2.16 10.63
CA LEU A 120 -1.63 -2.36 11.71
C LEU A 120 -1.98 -3.58 12.56
N ARG A 121 -3.25 -3.77 12.89
CA ARG A 121 -3.73 -4.94 13.64
C ARG A 121 -3.50 -6.23 12.87
N ARG A 122 -3.86 -6.27 11.59
CA ARG A 122 -3.68 -7.46 10.75
C ARG A 122 -2.21 -7.83 10.59
N ALA A 123 -1.36 -6.86 10.33
CA ALA A 123 0.08 -7.08 10.20
C ALA A 123 0.70 -7.54 11.53
N GLY A 124 0.26 -6.94 12.64
CA GLY A 124 0.69 -7.33 13.98
C GLY A 124 0.29 -8.75 14.35
N ASP A 125 -0.94 -9.15 14.06
CA ASP A 125 -1.44 -10.51 14.30
C ASP A 125 -0.64 -11.55 13.50
N LEU A 126 -0.40 -11.29 12.22
CA LEU A 126 0.40 -12.19 11.38
C LEU A 126 1.85 -12.29 11.85
N ALA A 127 2.47 -11.19 12.25
CA ALA A 127 3.82 -11.19 12.80
C ALA A 127 3.90 -12.02 14.09
N TYR A 128 2.86 -11.95 14.93
CA TYR A 128 2.75 -12.76 16.14
C TYR A 128 2.68 -14.25 15.80
N PHE A 129 1.80 -14.65 14.88
CA PHE A 129 1.67 -16.04 14.46
C PHE A 129 2.96 -16.59 13.84
N GLU A 130 3.65 -15.81 13.02
CA GLU A 130 4.93 -16.22 12.45
C GLU A 130 5.99 -16.42 13.51
N ARG A 131 6.07 -15.57 14.53
CA ARG A 131 6.99 -15.72 15.66
C ARG A 131 6.68 -17.00 16.45
N GLN A 132 5.40 -17.27 16.72
CA GLN A 132 4.98 -18.50 17.41
C GLN A 132 5.37 -19.76 16.58
N ARG A 133 5.14 -19.72 15.30
CA ARG A 133 5.52 -20.81 14.38
C ARG A 133 7.02 -21.05 14.40
N ARG A 134 7.84 -20.00 14.29
CA ARG A 134 9.31 -20.10 14.37
C ARG A 134 9.76 -20.67 15.70
N HIS A 135 9.19 -20.21 16.79
CA HIS A 135 9.48 -20.69 18.12
C HIS A 135 9.19 -22.20 18.25
N GLN A 136 8.05 -22.66 17.76
CA GLN A 136 7.68 -24.08 17.75
C GLN A 136 8.65 -24.91 16.91
N ILE A 137 9.09 -24.44 15.77
CA ILE A 137 10.07 -25.13 14.92
C ILE A 137 11.43 -25.20 15.63
N LEU A 138 11.90 -24.12 16.22
CA LEU A 138 13.19 -24.03 16.90
C LEU A 138 13.25 -24.83 18.20
N THR A 139 12.12 -24.99 18.92
CA THR A 139 12.06 -25.76 20.16
C THR A 139 11.72 -27.23 19.96
N GLY A 140 11.56 -27.70 18.71
CA GLY A 140 11.28 -29.11 18.41
C GLY A 140 9.85 -29.56 18.70
N ARG A 141 8.97 -28.71 19.19
CA ARG A 141 7.55 -29.06 19.48
C ARG A 141 6.80 -29.55 18.23
N PHE A 142 7.22 -29.08 17.07
CA PHE A 142 6.64 -29.55 15.81
C PHE A 142 7.04 -30.98 15.45
N HIS A 143 8.23 -31.40 15.88
CA HIS A 143 8.71 -32.79 15.68
C HIS A 143 7.95 -33.79 16.53
N ASP A 144 7.59 -33.43 17.76
CA ASP A 144 6.88 -34.31 18.68
C ASP A 144 5.47 -34.64 18.20
N THR A 145 4.77 -33.67 17.62
CA THR A 145 3.44 -33.87 17.04
C THR A 145 3.47 -34.78 15.82
N PHE A 146 4.51 -34.67 15.02
CA PHE A 146 4.67 -35.51 13.82
C PHE A 146 5.05 -36.96 14.15
N ASN A 147 5.84 -37.15 15.17
CA ASN A 147 6.24 -38.49 15.64
C ASN A 147 5.11 -39.19 16.41
N ALA A 148 4.27 -38.46 17.13
CA ALA A 148 3.11 -39.04 17.80
C ALA A 148 2.10 -39.60 16.80
N SER A 149 1.88 -38.93 15.67
CA SER A 149 0.99 -39.41 14.60
C SER A 149 1.49 -40.67 13.89
N ARG A 150 2.78 -40.92 13.92
CA ARG A 150 3.37 -42.15 13.32
C ARG A 150 3.25 -43.38 14.22
N LYS A 151 3.12 -43.20 15.53
CA LYS A 151 3.01 -44.33 16.47
C LYS A 151 1.61 -44.94 16.55
N ASP A 152 0.59 -44.19 16.15
CA ASP A 152 -0.82 -44.63 16.20
C ASP A 152 -1.24 -45.45 14.95
N HIS A 153 -0.35 -45.67 14.00
CA HIS A 153 -0.64 -46.43 12.76
C HIS A 153 0.07 -47.80 12.71
N ARG A 154 0.48 -48.36 13.87
CA ARG A 154 0.93 -49.73 13.99
C ARG A 154 -0.13 -50.58 14.72
#